data_84e4f548f22e15f32ad289ae502af82d
#
_entry.id   84e4f548f22e15f32ad289ae502af82d
#
_cell.length_a   1.000
_cell.length_b   1.000
_cell.length_c   1.000
_cell.angle_alpha   90.00
_cell.angle_beta   90.00
_cell.angle_gamma   90.00
#
_symmetry.space_group_name_H-M   'P 1'
#
loop_
_entity.id
_entity.type
_entity.pdbx_description
1 polymer ?
#
loop_
_entity_poly.entity_id
_entity_poly.type
_entity_poly.pdbx_seq_one_letter_code
_entity_poly.pdbx_strand_id
1 'polypeptide(L)'
;MAAGVKSAAMKPTLLVTALALALATPPALAWSKQGHQLVGELAERDLSPAARAQVRDLLSGEANPSLAGVSTWADEIRAAKSPLGETSKRWHYVNIPGRDCDYVAARDCPDGECVIGAINAQARVLADRSQPRQARVEALKFLVHFVGDAHQPIHAGYPHDRGGNNHQLNYTGKGSPEGEGTNLHGVWDYWIVQSAGMDNAAYADHLQTLPLPADPAIGADNPAQAWTLESCRLIKTEGLYPPGRKITDAYLDRHRPVAEARLRLAGARLAELLEKTLVP
;
A
#
# COMPACT_ATOMS: atom_id res chain seq x y z
N MET A 1 -3.93 83.76 -29.27
CA MET A 1 -3.97 82.40 -29.84
C MET A 1 -3.52 81.49 -28.74
N ALA A 2 -4.47 80.74 -28.11
CA ALA A 2 -4.20 79.85 -27.04
C ALA A 2 -4.37 78.45 -27.58
N ALA A 3 -3.30 77.64 -27.56
CA ALA A 3 -3.29 76.24 -27.97
C ALA A 3 -3.72 75.35 -26.79
N GLY A 4 -4.84 74.64 -26.96
CA GLY A 4 -5.35 73.71 -25.98
C GLY A 4 -4.60 72.36 -26.03
N VAL A 5 -4.03 71.95 -24.91
CA VAL A 5 -3.42 70.66 -24.71
C VAL A 5 -4.51 69.62 -24.34
N LYS A 6 -4.74 68.61 -25.20
CA LYS A 6 -5.64 67.52 -24.92
C LYS A 6 -4.89 66.49 -24.08
N SER A 7 -5.32 66.32 -22.85
CA SER A 7 -4.87 65.22 -21.97
C SER A 7 -5.50 63.93 -22.41
N ALA A 8 -4.68 62.94 -22.74
CA ALA A 8 -5.11 61.52 -23.01
C ALA A 8 -5.15 60.72 -21.72
N ALA A 9 -6.34 60.32 -21.29
CA ALA A 9 -6.51 59.45 -20.14
C ALA A 9 -6.14 58.01 -20.50
N MET A 10 -5.06 57.50 -19.90
CA MET A 10 -4.67 56.09 -19.95
C MET A 10 -5.61 55.28 -19.05
N LYS A 11 -6.30 54.31 -19.64
CA LYS A 11 -7.10 53.30 -18.89
C LYS A 11 -6.15 52.25 -18.30
N PRO A 12 -6.24 51.92 -16.99
CA PRO A 12 -5.45 50.83 -16.43
C PRO A 12 -6.00 49.48 -16.89
N THR A 13 -5.16 48.73 -17.59
CA THR A 13 -5.44 47.34 -17.94
C THR A 13 -5.15 46.47 -16.69
N LEU A 14 -6.18 45.97 -16.03
CA LEU A 14 -6.05 45.00 -14.96
C LEU A 14 -5.61 43.66 -15.54
N LEU A 15 -4.35 43.29 -15.30
CA LEU A 15 -3.80 41.97 -15.60
C LEU A 15 -4.29 41.00 -14.51
N VAL A 16 -5.31 40.22 -14.80
CA VAL A 16 -5.77 39.13 -13.93
C VAL A 16 -4.82 37.93 -14.10
N THR A 17 -3.87 37.80 -13.20
CA THR A 17 -3.01 36.61 -13.14
C THR A 17 -3.81 35.48 -12.54
N ALA A 18 -4.32 34.55 -13.37
CA ALA A 18 -4.92 33.33 -12.92
C ALA A 18 -3.82 32.45 -12.32
N LEU A 19 -3.77 32.39 -10.99
CA LEU A 19 -2.94 31.43 -10.25
C LEU A 19 -3.55 30.04 -10.41
N ALA A 20 -3.04 29.25 -11.34
CA ALA A 20 -3.39 27.83 -11.44
C ALA A 20 -2.85 27.11 -10.20
N LEU A 21 -3.73 26.86 -9.22
CA LEU A 21 -3.44 25.90 -8.14
C LEU A 21 -3.28 24.53 -8.80
N ALA A 22 -2.05 24.08 -8.99
CA ALA A 22 -1.77 22.70 -9.28
C ALA A 22 -2.20 21.89 -8.05
N LEU A 23 -3.34 21.22 -8.14
CA LEU A 23 -3.76 20.21 -7.17
C LEU A 23 -2.71 19.09 -7.23
N ALA A 24 -1.74 19.15 -6.32
CA ALA A 24 -0.81 18.07 -6.11
C ALA A 24 -1.65 16.87 -5.61
N THR A 25 -1.92 15.91 -6.49
CA THR A 25 -2.44 14.61 -6.07
C THR A 25 -1.45 14.04 -5.07
N PRO A 26 -1.89 13.65 -3.86
CA PRO A 26 -1.00 13.00 -2.92
C PRO A 26 -0.37 11.76 -3.61
N PRO A 27 0.91 11.44 -3.33
CA PRO A 27 1.52 10.24 -3.85
C PRO A 27 0.64 9.06 -3.46
N ALA A 28 0.39 8.15 -4.42
CA ALA A 28 -0.27 6.89 -4.15
C ALA A 28 0.55 6.18 -3.06
N LEU A 29 0.00 6.11 -1.88
CA LEU A 29 0.52 5.32 -0.77
C LEU A 29 0.01 3.89 -1.04
N ALA A 30 0.76 2.88 -0.68
CA ALA A 30 0.35 1.47 -0.58
C ALA A 30 -1.05 1.34 0.06
N TRP A 31 -1.53 0.16 0.40
CA TRP A 31 -2.78 0.13 1.20
C TRP A 31 -2.88 1.38 2.06
N SER A 32 -3.99 2.08 2.05
CA SER A 32 -4.17 3.28 2.88
C SER A 32 -3.68 3.01 4.32
N LYS A 33 -3.42 4.06 5.07
CA LYS A 33 -3.08 3.93 6.50
C LYS A 33 -3.96 2.88 7.21
N GLN A 34 -5.27 2.88 6.92
CA GLN A 34 -6.21 1.93 7.50
C GLN A 34 -5.90 0.49 7.09
N GLY A 35 -5.62 0.21 5.82
CA GLY A 35 -5.33 -1.14 5.36
C GLY A 35 -4.07 -1.72 5.99
N HIS A 36 -2.97 -0.94 6.07
CA HIS A 36 -1.76 -1.39 6.77
C HIS A 36 -1.99 -1.59 8.28
N GLN A 37 -2.75 -0.71 8.92
CA GLN A 37 -3.09 -0.87 10.33
C GLN A 37 -3.91 -2.14 10.57
N LEU A 38 -4.85 -2.47 9.69
CA LEU A 38 -5.63 -3.71 9.77
C LEU A 38 -4.73 -4.95 9.64
N VAL A 39 -3.77 -4.96 8.72
CA VAL A 39 -2.80 -6.07 8.59
C VAL A 39 -2.00 -6.25 9.87
N GLY A 40 -1.46 -5.15 10.44
CA GLY A 40 -0.73 -5.17 11.71
C GLY A 40 -1.58 -5.65 12.88
N GLU A 41 -2.81 -5.14 12.99
CA GLU A 41 -3.76 -5.52 14.05
C GLU A 41 -4.13 -7.00 13.98
N LEU A 42 -4.47 -7.49 12.80
CA LEU A 42 -4.82 -8.90 12.58
C LEU A 42 -3.64 -9.81 12.92
N ALA A 43 -2.43 -9.44 12.47
CA ALA A 43 -1.23 -10.22 12.79
C ALA A 43 -0.97 -10.26 14.29
N GLU A 44 -1.07 -9.13 14.97
CA GLU A 44 -0.81 -9.06 16.42
C GLU A 44 -1.78 -9.92 17.24
N ARG A 45 -3.04 -10.03 16.79
CA ARG A 45 -4.05 -10.91 17.41
C ARG A 45 -3.70 -12.39 17.28
N ASP A 46 -3.08 -12.78 16.18
CA ASP A 46 -2.74 -14.17 15.86
C ASP A 46 -1.36 -14.61 16.41
N LEU A 47 -0.54 -13.67 16.97
CA LEU A 47 0.77 -14.01 17.55
C LEU A 47 0.65 -14.82 18.84
N SER A 48 1.56 -15.80 18.99
CA SER A 48 1.78 -16.48 20.26
C SER A 48 2.24 -15.50 21.34
N PRO A 49 2.08 -15.83 22.64
CA PRO A 49 2.62 -15.01 23.72
C PRO A 49 4.14 -14.73 23.59
N ALA A 50 4.91 -15.71 23.07
CA ALA A 50 6.35 -15.60 22.90
C ALA A 50 6.71 -14.59 21.80
N ALA A 51 6.13 -14.71 20.61
CA ALA A 51 6.34 -13.79 19.51
C ALA A 51 5.88 -12.36 19.88
N ARG A 52 4.72 -12.25 20.52
CA ARG A 52 4.19 -10.97 20.99
C ARG A 52 5.12 -10.28 21.98
N ALA A 53 5.77 -11.04 22.88
CA ALA A 53 6.76 -10.49 23.82
C ALA A 53 7.98 -9.95 23.07
N GLN A 54 8.49 -10.65 22.03
CA GLN A 54 9.60 -10.20 21.21
C GLN A 54 9.23 -8.92 20.41
N VAL A 55 8.03 -8.88 19.83
CA VAL A 55 7.52 -7.68 19.13
C VAL A 55 7.46 -6.49 20.08
N ARG A 56 6.87 -6.64 21.26
CA ARG A 56 6.81 -5.56 22.26
C ARG A 56 8.19 -5.11 22.70
N ASP A 57 9.12 -6.05 22.89
CA ASP A 57 10.49 -5.68 23.22
C ASP A 57 11.11 -4.83 22.12
N LEU A 58 11.08 -5.29 20.88
CA LEU A 58 11.66 -4.56 19.74
C LEU A 58 11.05 -3.18 19.57
N LEU A 59 9.74 -3.05 19.71
CA LEU A 59 9.02 -1.79 19.51
C LEU A 59 8.94 -0.89 20.75
N SER A 60 9.57 -1.27 21.87
CA SER A 60 9.44 -0.54 23.15
C SER A 60 9.88 0.93 23.12
N GLY A 61 10.66 1.34 22.12
CA GLY A 61 11.08 2.74 21.89
C GLY A 61 10.20 3.54 20.93
N GLU A 62 9.18 2.91 20.31
CA GLU A 62 8.30 3.57 19.35
C GLU A 62 7.18 4.33 20.07
N ALA A 63 6.72 5.42 19.46
CA ALA A 63 5.62 6.24 20.01
C ALA A 63 4.30 5.46 20.11
N ASN A 64 4.07 4.51 19.19
CA ASN A 64 2.96 3.58 19.23
C ASN A 64 3.52 2.14 19.07
N PRO A 65 3.86 1.45 20.17
CA PRO A 65 4.63 0.21 20.15
C PRO A 65 3.76 -1.03 19.84
N SER A 66 3.09 -1.03 18.69
CA SER A 66 2.28 -2.14 18.17
C SER A 66 2.56 -2.34 16.70
N LEU A 67 2.24 -3.53 16.14
CA LEU A 67 2.38 -3.77 14.70
C LEU A 67 1.52 -2.78 13.90
N ALA A 68 0.28 -2.54 14.32
CA ALA A 68 -0.59 -1.53 13.71
C ALA A 68 0.01 -0.12 13.81
N GLY A 69 0.63 0.21 14.95
CA GLY A 69 1.22 1.53 15.21
C GLY A 69 2.41 1.88 14.33
N VAL A 70 3.17 0.88 13.88
CA VAL A 70 4.36 1.06 13.02
C VAL A 70 4.13 0.72 11.56
N SER A 71 2.92 0.30 11.20
CA SER A 71 2.61 -0.26 9.88
C SER A 71 2.76 0.73 8.72
N THR A 72 2.71 2.03 8.97
CA THR A 72 2.85 3.09 7.96
C THR A 72 4.25 3.68 7.88
N TRP A 73 5.16 3.27 8.76
CA TRP A 73 6.48 3.86 8.87
C TRP A 73 7.29 3.84 7.55
N ALA A 74 7.22 2.77 6.76
CA ALA A 74 7.93 2.67 5.48
C ALA A 74 7.48 3.76 4.49
N ASP A 75 6.19 4.04 4.42
CA ASP A 75 5.64 5.14 3.63
C ASP A 75 6.00 6.52 4.19
N GLU A 76 6.00 6.67 5.51
CA GLU A 76 6.36 7.92 6.19
C GLU A 76 7.82 8.32 5.89
N ILE A 77 8.78 7.39 5.98
CA ILE A 77 10.18 7.67 5.64
C ILE A 77 10.39 7.94 4.15
N ARG A 78 9.58 7.32 3.27
CA ARG A 78 9.55 7.58 1.84
C ARG A 78 9.01 8.98 1.55
N ALA A 79 7.89 9.36 2.16
CA ALA A 79 7.29 10.69 2.02
C ALA A 79 8.22 11.80 2.55
N ALA A 80 8.92 11.54 3.65
CA ALA A 80 9.94 12.44 4.21
C ALA A 80 11.24 12.49 3.38
N LYS A 81 11.37 11.68 2.33
CA LYS A 81 12.58 11.57 1.50
C LYS A 81 13.85 11.31 2.33
N SER A 82 13.73 10.53 3.39
CA SER A 82 14.89 10.12 4.16
C SER A 82 15.84 9.25 3.30
N PRO A 83 17.15 9.15 3.61
CA PRO A 83 18.06 8.29 2.83
C PRO A 83 17.54 6.85 2.71
N LEU A 84 17.03 6.27 3.79
CA LEU A 84 16.45 4.93 3.79
C LEU A 84 15.14 4.87 3.00
N GLY A 85 14.30 5.92 3.09
CA GLY A 85 13.08 6.04 2.29
C GLY A 85 13.34 6.15 0.79
N GLU A 86 14.42 6.84 0.39
CA GLU A 86 14.84 6.91 -1.01
C GLU A 86 15.34 5.54 -1.52
N THR A 87 16.13 4.83 -0.71
CA THR A 87 16.61 3.47 -1.04
C THR A 87 15.46 2.48 -1.16
N SER A 88 14.49 2.53 -0.25
CA SER A 88 13.38 1.57 -0.19
C SER A 88 12.23 1.84 -1.15
N LYS A 89 12.28 2.87 -1.98
CA LYS A 89 11.17 3.25 -2.89
C LYS A 89 10.63 2.10 -3.74
N ARG A 90 11.49 1.22 -4.21
CA ARG A 90 11.11 0.11 -5.08
C ARG A 90 10.65 -1.12 -4.29
N TRP A 91 10.86 -1.15 -2.98
CA TRP A 91 10.55 -2.30 -2.13
C TRP A 91 9.05 -2.46 -1.84
N HIS A 92 8.22 -1.47 -2.22
CA HIS A 92 6.78 -1.49 -1.99
C HIS A 92 5.99 -2.29 -3.04
N TYR A 93 6.58 -2.64 -4.18
CA TYR A 93 5.86 -3.28 -5.28
C TYR A 93 6.79 -4.13 -6.16
N VAL A 94 6.18 -4.86 -7.07
CA VAL A 94 6.84 -5.45 -8.24
C VAL A 94 5.93 -5.30 -9.45
N ASN A 95 6.47 -4.87 -10.58
CA ASN A 95 5.70 -4.84 -11.83
C ASN A 95 6.02 -6.08 -12.66
N ILE A 96 5.00 -6.90 -12.94
CA ILE A 96 5.14 -8.15 -13.68
C ILE A 96 4.49 -7.98 -15.06
N PRO A 97 5.23 -8.12 -16.17
CA PRO A 97 4.66 -7.98 -17.51
C PRO A 97 3.75 -9.15 -17.86
N GLY A 98 2.73 -8.86 -18.67
CA GLY A 98 1.76 -9.87 -19.12
C GLY A 98 0.71 -10.22 -18.07
N ARG A 99 -0.33 -10.94 -18.55
CA ARG A 99 -1.50 -11.29 -17.71
C ARG A 99 -1.38 -12.66 -17.05
N ASP A 100 -0.32 -13.38 -17.33
CA ASP A 100 -0.14 -14.75 -16.82
C ASP A 100 0.78 -14.79 -15.60
N CYS A 101 1.26 -13.62 -15.18
CA CYS A 101 2.09 -13.43 -13.97
C CYS A 101 3.39 -14.24 -14.01
N ASP A 102 4.02 -14.30 -15.18
CA ASP A 102 5.31 -14.96 -15.39
C ASP A 102 6.44 -14.11 -14.80
N TYR A 103 6.70 -14.33 -13.52
CA TYR A 103 7.74 -13.63 -12.79
C TYR A 103 9.12 -14.18 -13.14
N VAL A 104 10.02 -13.25 -13.50
CA VAL A 104 11.44 -13.54 -13.73
C VAL A 104 12.28 -12.62 -12.86
N ALA A 105 12.93 -13.15 -11.85
CA ALA A 105 13.64 -12.36 -10.83
C ALA A 105 14.63 -11.36 -11.43
N ALA A 106 15.44 -11.77 -12.40
CA ALA A 106 16.43 -10.90 -13.05
C ALA A 106 15.81 -9.73 -13.83
N ARG A 107 14.55 -9.87 -14.30
CA ARG A 107 13.83 -8.83 -15.03
C ARG A 107 12.99 -7.95 -14.11
N ASP A 108 12.23 -8.57 -13.19
CA ASP A 108 11.16 -7.91 -12.45
C ASP A 108 11.63 -7.42 -11.06
N CYS A 109 12.68 -8.06 -10.54
CA CYS A 109 13.23 -7.76 -9.21
C CYS A 109 14.78 -7.83 -9.23
N PRO A 110 15.44 -7.07 -10.13
CA PRO A 110 16.89 -7.09 -10.22
C PRO A 110 17.50 -6.72 -8.86
N ASP A 111 18.54 -7.44 -8.47
CA ASP A 111 19.26 -7.26 -7.19
C ASP A 111 18.37 -7.37 -5.93
N GLY A 112 17.17 -7.92 -6.06
CA GLY A 112 16.19 -7.99 -4.96
C GLY A 112 15.46 -6.67 -4.68
N GLU A 113 15.59 -5.67 -5.56
CA GLU A 113 14.98 -4.34 -5.42
C GLU A 113 13.50 -4.33 -5.80
N CYS A 114 12.69 -5.11 -5.07
CA CYS A 114 11.24 -5.18 -5.16
C CYS A 114 10.65 -5.73 -3.84
N VAL A 115 9.33 -5.75 -3.71
CA VAL A 115 8.64 -6.22 -2.50
C VAL A 115 9.00 -7.65 -2.12
N ILE A 116 9.21 -8.55 -3.08
CA ILE A 116 9.60 -9.94 -2.84
C ILE A 116 10.99 -10.02 -2.21
N GLY A 117 11.96 -9.35 -2.82
CA GLY A 117 13.34 -9.31 -2.33
C GLY A 117 13.44 -8.60 -0.98
N ALA A 118 12.69 -7.52 -0.80
CA ALA A 118 12.65 -6.77 0.46
C ALA A 118 12.13 -7.61 1.61
N ILE A 119 10.99 -8.30 1.45
CA ILE A 119 10.46 -9.20 2.50
C ILE A 119 11.49 -10.26 2.86
N ASN A 120 12.10 -10.92 1.87
CA ASN A 120 13.09 -11.95 2.12
C ASN A 120 14.36 -11.40 2.82
N ALA A 121 14.82 -10.21 2.47
CA ALA A 121 15.98 -9.58 3.10
C ALA A 121 15.67 -9.16 4.53
N GLN A 122 14.54 -8.51 4.76
CA GLN A 122 14.16 -8.03 6.09
C GLN A 122 13.84 -9.19 7.04
N ALA A 123 13.27 -10.28 6.56
CA ALA A 123 13.05 -11.48 7.37
C ALA A 123 14.37 -12.08 7.87
N ARG A 124 15.43 -12.12 7.04
CA ARG A 124 16.77 -12.56 7.46
C ARG A 124 17.39 -11.63 8.49
N VAL A 125 17.27 -10.30 8.30
CA VAL A 125 17.77 -9.31 9.27
C VAL A 125 17.05 -9.45 10.61
N LEU A 126 15.73 -9.62 10.60
CA LEU A 126 14.94 -9.77 11.83
C LEU A 126 15.29 -11.06 12.57
N ALA A 127 15.49 -12.16 11.87
CA ALA A 127 15.82 -13.47 12.46
C ALA A 127 17.24 -13.52 13.05
N ASP A 128 18.19 -12.79 12.46
CA ASP A 128 19.58 -12.77 12.92
C ASP A 128 19.75 -11.92 14.19
N ARG A 129 19.86 -12.61 15.32
CA ARG A 129 20.00 -11.97 16.64
C ARG A 129 21.36 -11.26 16.84
N SER A 130 22.34 -11.49 15.95
CA SER A 130 23.62 -10.78 15.97
C SER A 130 23.54 -9.39 15.36
N GLN A 131 22.47 -9.10 14.59
CA GLN A 131 22.25 -7.77 14.02
C GLN A 131 21.98 -6.72 15.11
N PRO A 132 22.42 -5.47 14.88
CA PRO A 132 22.09 -4.36 15.78
C PRO A 132 20.58 -4.27 16.02
N ARG A 133 20.19 -3.98 17.27
CA ARG A 133 18.76 -3.83 17.63
C ARG A 133 18.03 -2.90 16.67
N GLN A 134 18.63 -1.75 16.32
CA GLN A 134 18.00 -0.78 15.41
C GLN A 134 17.71 -1.40 14.04
N ALA A 135 18.63 -2.18 13.47
CA ALA A 135 18.41 -2.85 12.20
C ALA A 135 17.25 -3.86 12.28
N ARG A 136 17.13 -4.59 13.39
CA ARG A 136 16.03 -5.52 13.62
C ARG A 136 14.68 -4.81 13.81
N VAL A 137 14.66 -3.65 14.46
CA VAL A 137 13.46 -2.81 14.60
C VAL A 137 13.01 -2.31 13.23
N GLU A 138 13.91 -1.79 12.42
CA GLU A 138 13.61 -1.34 11.06
C GLU A 138 13.12 -2.50 10.19
N ALA A 139 13.76 -3.67 10.28
CA ALA A 139 13.35 -4.87 9.57
C ALA A 139 11.92 -5.30 9.96
N LEU A 140 11.58 -5.28 11.24
CA LEU A 140 10.21 -5.55 11.70
C LEU A 140 9.20 -4.56 11.10
N LYS A 141 9.50 -3.26 11.14
CA LYS A 141 8.63 -2.21 10.58
C LYS A 141 8.44 -2.36 9.07
N PHE A 142 9.50 -2.68 8.34
CA PHE A 142 9.43 -3.00 6.92
C PHE A 142 8.58 -4.24 6.64
N LEU A 143 8.75 -5.32 7.40
CA LEU A 143 7.96 -6.54 7.21
C LEU A 143 6.48 -6.31 7.43
N VAL A 144 6.11 -5.58 8.48
CA VAL A 144 4.70 -5.23 8.74
C VAL A 144 4.08 -4.51 7.54
N HIS A 145 4.81 -3.59 6.93
CA HIS A 145 4.35 -2.84 5.77
C HIS A 145 4.34 -3.69 4.49
N PHE A 146 5.47 -4.30 4.14
CA PHE A 146 5.64 -4.97 2.84
C PHE A 146 4.85 -6.27 2.70
N VAL A 147 4.55 -6.96 3.81
CA VAL A 147 3.61 -8.09 3.75
C VAL A 147 2.21 -7.57 3.37
N GLY A 148 1.79 -6.42 3.88
CA GLY A 148 0.58 -5.75 3.41
C GLY A 148 0.63 -5.45 1.92
N ASP A 149 1.72 -4.82 1.45
CA ASP A 149 1.94 -4.46 0.05
C ASP A 149 1.88 -5.68 -0.89
N ALA A 150 2.55 -6.79 -0.53
CA ALA A 150 2.54 -8.02 -1.31
C ALA A 150 1.13 -8.62 -1.47
N HIS A 151 0.21 -8.26 -0.59
CA HIS A 151 -1.18 -8.71 -0.62
C HIS A 151 -2.14 -7.72 -1.31
N GLN A 152 -1.69 -6.52 -1.66
CA GLN A 152 -2.45 -5.59 -2.48
C GLN A 152 -2.29 -5.95 -3.97
N PRO A 153 -3.35 -6.38 -4.68
CA PRO A 153 -3.20 -6.93 -6.03
C PRO A 153 -2.50 -5.99 -7.01
N ILE A 154 -2.77 -4.70 -6.95
CA ILE A 154 -2.21 -3.73 -7.90
C ILE A 154 -0.72 -3.44 -7.62
N HIS A 155 -0.18 -3.79 -6.42
CA HIS A 155 1.26 -3.76 -6.13
C HIS A 155 2.05 -4.84 -6.88
N ALA A 156 1.37 -5.85 -7.42
CA ALA A 156 1.93 -6.81 -8.37
C ALA A 156 1.43 -6.53 -9.82
N GLY A 157 1.12 -5.27 -10.12
CA GLY A 157 0.48 -4.83 -11.34
C GLY A 157 1.40 -4.74 -12.56
N TYR A 158 0.84 -4.27 -13.68
CA TYR A 158 1.54 -4.26 -14.95
C TYR A 158 2.49 -3.05 -15.09
N PRO A 159 3.68 -3.22 -15.72
CA PRO A 159 4.63 -2.12 -15.88
C PRO A 159 4.14 -1.04 -16.84
N HIS A 160 3.31 -1.38 -17.85
CA HIS A 160 2.88 -0.44 -18.88
C HIS A 160 2.06 0.74 -18.34
N ASP A 161 1.37 0.55 -17.24
CA ASP A 161 0.60 1.60 -16.57
C ASP A 161 1.07 1.86 -15.12
N ARG A 162 2.27 1.37 -14.78
CA ARG A 162 2.89 1.54 -13.47
C ARG A 162 1.99 1.02 -12.33
N GLY A 163 1.50 -0.22 -12.48
CA GLY A 163 0.60 -0.80 -11.51
C GLY A 163 -0.67 0.04 -11.33
N GLY A 164 -1.36 0.37 -12.42
CA GLY A 164 -2.61 1.13 -12.40
C GLY A 164 -2.50 2.62 -12.08
N ASN A 165 -1.30 3.16 -11.78
CA ASN A 165 -1.13 4.59 -11.51
C ASN A 165 -1.47 5.46 -12.73
N ASN A 166 -1.19 4.97 -13.94
CA ASN A 166 -1.53 5.67 -15.19
C ASN A 166 -2.95 5.35 -15.69
N HIS A 167 -3.66 4.41 -15.05
CA HIS A 167 -5.04 4.09 -15.40
C HIS A 167 -5.99 5.04 -14.66
N GLN A 168 -6.20 6.23 -15.24
CA GLN A 168 -7.02 7.29 -14.65
C GLN A 168 -8.50 6.91 -14.64
N LEU A 169 -9.14 7.16 -13.51
CA LEU A 169 -10.56 6.88 -13.25
C LEU A 169 -11.24 8.11 -12.65
N ASN A 170 -12.55 8.14 -12.73
CA ASN A 170 -13.40 9.07 -12.01
C ASN A 170 -14.36 8.27 -11.12
N TYR A 171 -14.24 8.43 -9.81
CA TYR A 171 -15.15 7.82 -8.85
C TYR A 171 -16.36 8.72 -8.62
N THR A 172 -17.54 8.16 -8.81
CA THR A 172 -18.84 8.81 -8.56
C THR A 172 -19.67 7.93 -7.64
N GLY A 173 -19.56 8.14 -6.34
CA GLY A 173 -20.25 7.36 -5.33
C GLY A 173 -20.66 8.22 -4.13
N LYS A 174 -21.08 7.60 -3.04
CA LYS A 174 -21.56 8.29 -1.83
C LYS A 174 -20.53 9.24 -1.23
N GLY A 175 -19.24 8.90 -1.33
CA GLY A 175 -18.15 9.74 -0.85
C GLY A 175 -17.78 10.89 -1.78
N SER A 176 -18.25 10.89 -3.05
CA SER A 176 -17.88 11.89 -4.06
C SER A 176 -18.95 11.96 -5.17
N PRO A 177 -20.16 12.46 -4.88
CA PRO A 177 -21.28 12.48 -5.84
C PRO A 177 -21.00 13.34 -7.07
N GLU A 178 -20.22 14.41 -6.94
CA GLU A 178 -19.80 15.29 -8.05
C GLU A 178 -18.71 14.66 -8.93
N GLY A 179 -18.13 13.54 -8.49
CA GLY A 179 -17.03 12.86 -9.13
C GLY A 179 -15.66 13.34 -8.65
N GLU A 180 -14.82 12.39 -8.34
CA GLU A 180 -13.42 12.63 -7.93
C GLU A 180 -12.45 11.89 -8.85
N GLY A 181 -11.48 12.64 -9.38
CA GLY A 181 -10.40 12.08 -10.18
C GLY A 181 -9.48 11.21 -9.32
N THR A 182 -9.26 9.99 -9.78
CA THR A 182 -8.36 9.03 -9.13
C THR A 182 -7.69 8.16 -10.19
N ASN A 183 -6.98 7.13 -9.77
CA ASN A 183 -6.46 6.09 -10.65
C ASN A 183 -6.74 4.70 -10.04
N LEU A 184 -6.55 3.66 -10.84
CA LEU A 184 -6.85 2.31 -10.39
C LEU A 184 -6.04 1.92 -9.15
N HIS A 185 -4.78 2.35 -9.06
CA HIS A 185 -3.94 2.11 -7.88
C HIS A 185 -4.54 2.72 -6.63
N GLY A 186 -4.89 4.02 -6.67
CA GLY A 186 -5.52 4.72 -5.54
C GLY A 186 -6.90 4.18 -5.16
N VAL A 187 -7.65 3.62 -6.13
CA VAL A 187 -8.92 2.93 -5.83
C VAL A 187 -8.67 1.72 -4.92
N TRP A 188 -7.65 0.92 -5.22
CA TRP A 188 -7.30 -0.27 -4.44
C TRP A 188 -6.61 0.06 -3.13
N ASP A 189 -5.79 1.11 -3.09
CA ASP A 189 -5.14 1.55 -1.85
C ASP A 189 -6.12 2.15 -0.85
N TYR A 190 -7.08 2.94 -1.32
CA TYR A 190 -7.90 3.77 -0.45
C TYR A 190 -9.38 3.48 -0.52
N TRP A 191 -10.01 3.66 -1.70
CA TRP A 191 -11.48 3.68 -1.81
C TRP A 191 -12.15 2.36 -1.43
N ILE A 192 -11.56 1.22 -1.80
CA ILE A 192 -12.12 -0.10 -1.48
C ILE A 192 -12.16 -0.33 0.03
N VAL A 193 -11.07 -0.02 0.75
CA VAL A 193 -11.01 -0.19 2.21
C VAL A 193 -11.96 0.79 2.89
N GLN A 194 -11.95 2.06 2.49
CA GLN A 194 -12.82 3.09 3.04
C GLN A 194 -14.31 2.82 2.81
N SER A 195 -14.66 2.11 1.73
CA SER A 195 -16.06 1.80 1.40
C SER A 195 -16.76 0.91 2.44
N ALA A 196 -16.01 0.25 3.33
CA ALA A 196 -16.57 -0.50 4.45
C ALA A 196 -17.25 0.41 5.49
N GLY A 197 -16.82 1.68 5.58
CA GLY A 197 -17.40 2.67 6.51
C GLY A 197 -17.16 2.34 7.99
N MET A 198 -16.14 1.53 8.30
CA MET A 198 -15.82 1.07 9.65
C MET A 198 -14.54 1.76 10.14
N ASP A 199 -14.43 2.00 11.44
CA ASP A 199 -13.15 2.31 12.07
C ASP A 199 -12.25 1.06 12.15
N ASN A 200 -10.98 1.23 12.53
CA ASN A 200 -10.01 0.13 12.51
C ASN A 200 -10.39 -1.03 13.42
N ALA A 201 -10.90 -0.75 14.63
CA ALA A 201 -11.23 -1.81 15.59
C ALA A 201 -12.43 -2.63 15.10
N ALA A 202 -13.51 -1.96 14.70
CA ALA A 202 -14.70 -2.60 14.15
C ALA A 202 -14.40 -3.38 12.86
N TYR A 203 -13.52 -2.84 12.02
CA TYR A 203 -13.17 -3.51 10.77
C TYR A 203 -12.26 -4.73 11.02
N ALA A 204 -11.30 -4.63 11.94
CA ALA A 204 -10.50 -5.80 12.34
C ALA A 204 -11.37 -6.90 12.94
N ASP A 205 -12.35 -6.55 13.80
CA ASP A 205 -13.31 -7.50 14.36
C ASP A 205 -14.15 -8.14 13.24
N HIS A 206 -14.67 -7.35 12.31
CA HIS A 206 -15.40 -7.87 11.15
C HIS A 206 -14.52 -8.83 10.34
N LEU A 207 -13.30 -8.44 9.97
CA LEU A 207 -12.39 -9.28 9.19
C LEU A 207 -12.10 -10.61 9.89
N GLN A 208 -12.00 -10.65 11.21
CA GLN A 208 -11.82 -11.90 11.96
C GLN A 208 -13.02 -12.85 11.89
N THR A 209 -14.23 -12.33 11.67
CA THR A 209 -15.42 -13.18 11.48
C THR A 209 -15.46 -13.86 10.12
N LEU A 210 -14.74 -13.30 9.13
CA LEU A 210 -14.67 -13.88 7.80
C LEU A 210 -13.83 -15.16 7.82
N PRO A 211 -14.19 -16.20 7.06
CA PRO A 211 -13.37 -17.39 6.95
C PRO A 211 -11.97 -16.99 6.43
N LEU A 212 -10.93 -17.56 7.05
CA LEU A 212 -9.58 -17.43 6.51
C LEU A 212 -9.53 -18.17 5.17
N PRO A 213 -9.19 -17.50 4.06
CA PRO A 213 -9.05 -18.17 2.78
C PRO A 213 -8.02 -19.31 2.86
N ALA A 214 -8.20 -20.36 2.06
CA ALA A 214 -7.17 -21.36 1.91
C ALA A 214 -5.84 -20.69 1.49
N ASP A 215 -4.75 -21.11 2.10
CA ASP A 215 -3.43 -20.57 1.79
C ASP A 215 -2.69 -21.47 0.79
N PRO A 216 -2.69 -21.12 -0.51
CA PRO A 216 -1.99 -21.90 -1.53
C PRO A 216 -0.46 -21.75 -1.46
N ALA A 217 0.04 -20.83 -0.64
CA ALA A 217 1.48 -20.60 -0.44
C ALA A 217 2.07 -21.44 0.70
N ILE A 218 1.24 -22.25 1.39
CA ILE A 218 1.75 -23.16 2.42
C ILE A 218 2.79 -24.12 1.81
N GLY A 219 3.99 -24.14 2.42
CA GLY A 219 5.10 -24.98 1.95
C GLY A 219 5.86 -24.44 0.73
N ALA A 220 5.57 -23.22 0.26
CA ALA A 220 6.34 -22.62 -0.81
C ALA A 220 7.78 -22.32 -0.37
N ASP A 221 8.76 -22.61 -1.25
CA ASP A 221 10.18 -22.30 -1.01
C ASP A 221 10.43 -20.79 -0.83
N ASN A 222 9.65 -19.96 -1.51
CA ASN A 222 9.68 -18.50 -1.37
C ASN A 222 8.25 -17.97 -1.15
N PRO A 223 7.79 -17.91 0.11
CA PRO A 223 6.45 -17.45 0.44
C PRO A 223 6.15 -16.04 -0.08
N ALA A 224 7.08 -15.09 0.04
CA ALA A 224 6.90 -13.71 -0.44
C ALA A 224 6.61 -13.65 -1.95
N GLN A 225 7.28 -14.49 -2.74
CA GLN A 225 7.01 -14.63 -4.17
C GLN A 225 5.62 -15.22 -4.41
N ALA A 226 5.27 -16.30 -3.71
CA ALA A 226 3.97 -16.94 -3.86
C ALA A 226 2.82 -15.97 -3.56
N TRP A 227 2.88 -15.22 -2.46
CA TRP A 227 1.88 -14.20 -2.06
C TRP A 227 1.72 -13.10 -3.11
N THR A 228 2.84 -12.64 -3.64
CA THR A 228 2.86 -11.58 -4.66
C THR A 228 2.27 -12.07 -5.98
N LEU A 229 2.58 -13.32 -6.38
CA LEU A 229 2.01 -13.91 -7.60
C LEU A 229 0.52 -14.21 -7.48
N GLU A 230 0.02 -14.54 -6.29
CA GLU A 230 -1.43 -14.59 -6.03
C GLU A 230 -2.06 -13.22 -6.31
N SER A 231 -1.49 -12.15 -5.75
CA SER A 231 -1.94 -10.77 -5.98
C SER A 231 -1.99 -10.43 -7.46
N CYS A 232 -0.94 -10.76 -8.22
CA CYS A 232 -0.89 -10.56 -9.66
C CYS A 232 -2.04 -11.30 -10.39
N ARG A 233 -2.27 -12.58 -10.05
CA ARG A 233 -3.31 -13.39 -10.72
C ARG A 233 -4.71 -12.83 -10.49
N LEU A 234 -4.99 -12.29 -9.31
CA LEU A 234 -6.28 -11.67 -8.99
C LEU A 234 -6.62 -10.50 -9.92
N ILE A 235 -5.65 -9.78 -10.46
CA ILE A 235 -5.88 -8.69 -11.39
C ILE A 235 -6.71 -9.17 -12.60
N LYS A 236 -6.38 -10.36 -13.12
CA LYS A 236 -7.08 -10.96 -14.27
C LYS A 236 -8.34 -11.72 -13.82
N THR A 237 -8.23 -12.58 -12.81
CA THR A 237 -9.32 -13.48 -12.42
C THR A 237 -10.52 -12.75 -11.85
N GLU A 238 -10.28 -11.66 -11.12
CA GLU A 238 -11.34 -10.83 -10.52
C GLU A 238 -11.72 -9.62 -11.40
N GLY A 239 -11.02 -9.41 -12.51
CA GLY A 239 -11.33 -8.33 -13.44
C GLY A 239 -11.18 -6.94 -12.83
N LEU A 240 -10.02 -6.68 -12.19
CA LEU A 240 -9.82 -5.44 -11.43
C LEU A 240 -9.79 -4.17 -12.29
N TYR A 241 -9.49 -4.30 -13.58
CA TYR A 241 -9.56 -3.18 -14.53
C TYR A 241 -11.01 -2.97 -14.96
N PRO A 242 -11.64 -1.82 -14.62
CA PRO A 242 -13.00 -1.55 -15.07
C PRO A 242 -13.05 -1.34 -16.59
N PRO A 243 -14.17 -1.65 -17.26
CA PRO A 243 -14.29 -1.54 -18.71
C PRO A 243 -14.29 -0.09 -19.23
N GLY A 244 -14.36 0.89 -18.33
CA GLY A 244 -14.39 2.32 -18.65
C GLY A 244 -13.62 3.16 -17.64
N ARG A 245 -13.78 4.47 -17.75
CA ARG A 245 -13.09 5.45 -16.90
C ARG A 245 -13.90 5.91 -15.69
N LYS A 246 -15.11 5.40 -15.51
CA LYS A 246 -15.97 5.73 -14.36
C LYS A 246 -16.19 4.51 -13.50
N ILE A 247 -16.09 4.69 -12.19
CA ILE A 247 -16.44 3.69 -11.19
C ILE A 247 -17.42 4.30 -10.19
N THR A 248 -18.22 3.45 -9.57
CA THR A 248 -19.22 3.79 -8.57
C THR A 248 -19.08 2.88 -7.35
N ASP A 249 -19.94 3.08 -6.34
CA ASP A 249 -20.04 2.16 -5.19
C ASP A 249 -20.18 0.70 -5.62
N ALA A 250 -20.86 0.42 -6.72
CA ALA A 250 -21.03 -0.95 -7.22
C ALA A 250 -19.70 -1.63 -7.59
N TYR A 251 -18.70 -0.86 -8.07
CA TYR A 251 -17.37 -1.39 -8.29
C TYR A 251 -16.66 -1.71 -6.95
N LEU A 252 -16.77 -0.80 -5.98
CA LEU A 252 -16.18 -0.98 -4.66
C LEU A 252 -16.82 -2.17 -3.93
N ASP A 253 -18.15 -2.26 -3.93
CA ASP A 253 -18.89 -3.36 -3.28
C ASP A 253 -18.57 -4.72 -3.90
N ARG A 254 -18.40 -4.78 -5.22
CA ARG A 254 -18.02 -6.01 -5.91
C ARG A 254 -16.62 -6.49 -5.50
N HIS A 255 -15.65 -5.58 -5.35
CA HIS A 255 -14.24 -5.95 -5.14
C HIS A 255 -13.82 -5.89 -3.66
N ARG A 256 -14.63 -5.30 -2.76
CA ARG A 256 -14.34 -5.29 -1.32
C ARG A 256 -14.10 -6.69 -0.74
N PRO A 257 -14.89 -7.74 -1.04
CA PRO A 257 -14.62 -9.07 -0.53
C PRO A 257 -13.24 -9.62 -0.92
N VAL A 258 -12.74 -9.27 -2.12
CA VAL A 258 -11.38 -9.63 -2.54
C VAL A 258 -10.36 -8.92 -1.67
N ALA A 259 -10.50 -7.61 -1.45
CA ALA A 259 -9.60 -6.83 -0.59
C ALA A 259 -9.62 -7.37 0.86
N GLU A 260 -10.78 -7.67 1.41
CA GLU A 260 -10.94 -8.24 2.75
C GLU A 260 -10.26 -9.60 2.89
N ALA A 261 -10.41 -10.48 1.90
CA ALA A 261 -9.71 -11.75 1.86
C ALA A 261 -8.18 -11.57 1.83
N ARG A 262 -7.69 -10.58 1.08
CA ARG A 262 -6.25 -10.26 1.03
C ARG A 262 -5.74 -9.69 2.35
N LEU A 263 -6.48 -8.80 3.01
CA LEU A 263 -6.15 -8.28 4.34
C LEU A 263 -6.09 -9.39 5.40
N ARG A 264 -7.06 -10.31 5.38
CA ARG A 264 -7.07 -11.50 6.28
C ARG A 264 -5.84 -12.39 6.08
N LEU A 265 -5.52 -12.72 4.83
CA LEU A 265 -4.32 -13.51 4.51
C LEU A 265 -3.05 -12.77 4.89
N ALA A 266 -2.95 -11.47 4.63
CA ALA A 266 -1.79 -10.67 5.00
C ALA A 266 -1.52 -10.71 6.51
N GLY A 267 -2.56 -10.53 7.33
CA GLY A 267 -2.45 -10.62 8.79
C GLY A 267 -1.96 -11.99 9.25
N ALA A 268 -2.60 -13.06 8.79
CA ALA A 268 -2.23 -14.43 9.17
C ALA A 268 -0.79 -14.78 8.74
N ARG A 269 -0.41 -14.43 7.50
CA ARG A 269 0.93 -14.69 6.96
C ARG A 269 2.02 -13.85 7.61
N LEU A 270 1.71 -12.62 8.00
CA LEU A 270 2.61 -11.79 8.79
C LEU A 270 2.84 -12.42 10.17
N ALA A 271 1.78 -12.88 10.85
CA ALA A 271 1.91 -13.57 12.12
C ALA A 271 2.80 -14.82 11.99
N GLU A 272 2.54 -15.69 10.99
CA GLU A 272 3.35 -16.88 10.74
C GLU A 272 4.82 -16.54 10.44
N LEU A 273 5.08 -15.50 9.65
CA LEU A 273 6.44 -15.04 9.36
C LEU A 273 7.16 -14.57 10.63
N LEU A 274 6.46 -13.82 11.49
CA LEU A 274 7.01 -13.33 12.76
C LEU A 274 7.25 -14.46 13.76
N GLU A 275 6.37 -15.47 13.82
CA GLU A 275 6.60 -16.69 14.61
C GLU A 275 7.93 -17.34 14.19
N LYS A 276 8.11 -17.59 12.89
CA LYS A 276 9.31 -18.24 12.35
C LYS A 276 10.60 -17.42 12.54
N THR A 277 10.50 -16.10 12.60
CA THR A 277 11.69 -15.23 12.69
C THR A 277 12.05 -14.85 14.11
N LEU A 278 11.07 -14.78 15.02
CA LEU A 278 11.27 -14.31 16.38
C LEU A 278 11.32 -15.43 17.42
N VAL A 279 10.66 -16.54 17.16
CA VAL A 279 10.60 -17.69 18.09
C VAL A 279 11.39 -18.83 17.48
N PRO A 280 12.55 -19.21 18.08
CA PRO A 280 13.42 -20.30 17.57
C PRO A 280 12.79 -21.68 17.79
#